data_1cdc5ca169b262f86241a97f1fe7782a
#
_entry.id   1cdc5ca169b262f86241a97f1fe7782a
#
_cell.length_a   1.000
_cell.length_b   1.000
_cell.length_c   1.000
_cell.angle_alpha   90.00
_cell.angle_beta   90.00
_cell.angle_gamma   90.00
#
_symmetry.space_group_name_H-M   'P 1'
#
loop_
_entity.id
_entity.type
_entity.pdbx_description
1 polymer ?
#
loop_
_entity_poly.entity_id
_entity_poly.type
_entity_poly.pdbx_seq_one_letter_code
_entity_poly.pdbx_strand_id
1 'polypeptide(L)'
;MRIYQALLFVLAAAAASAQTPPAPASIPAPSNVAAAPADAVKTASGLATKVLAPGTGKDRPAKDDVVTIHYTGWKTDGTMFDSSVARGKPASFPVARVIAGFSEGLQLMVPGEKRRLWIPEALAYKGAREPKGMLDFDIELIDIPTRAPADVKAAPADAKKTASGLAYKSLTQGTGGRHPKAASQVTVHYTGWTTDGKMFDSSVVRGEPATFALDGVIPGWTEGLQLMYEGEKTRFWIPEGLAYKGKSAPYGLLVFDVELIKIQ
;
A
#
# COMPACT_ATOMS: atom_id res chain seq x y z
N MET A 1 -74.03 26.41 5.12
CA MET A 1 -72.87 27.12 5.67
C MET A 1 -71.88 26.03 6.12
N ARG A 2 -70.89 25.71 5.27
CA ARG A 2 -69.89 24.67 5.57
C ARG A 2 -68.55 25.36 5.81
N ILE A 3 -68.02 25.17 7.03
CA ILE A 3 -66.78 25.74 7.46
C ILE A 3 -65.65 24.74 7.10
N TYR A 4 -64.69 25.14 6.23
CA TYR A 4 -63.49 24.40 5.96
C TYR A 4 -62.42 24.80 6.96
N GLN A 5 -61.99 23.86 7.80
CA GLN A 5 -60.78 24.00 8.62
C GLN A 5 -59.56 23.65 7.76
N ALA A 6 -58.67 24.59 7.56
CA ALA A 6 -57.35 24.38 6.95
C ALA A 6 -56.35 23.88 8.00
N LEU A 7 -55.82 22.68 7.81
CA LEU A 7 -54.77 22.07 8.63
C LEU A 7 -53.42 22.56 8.11
N LEU A 8 -52.71 23.39 8.88
CA LEU A 8 -51.32 23.77 8.59
C LEU A 8 -50.40 22.63 9.02
N PHE A 9 -49.73 21.99 8.05
CA PHE A 9 -48.57 21.11 8.32
C PHE A 9 -47.30 21.96 8.42
N VAL A 10 -46.74 22.02 9.62
CA VAL A 10 -45.41 22.58 9.83
C VAL A 10 -44.40 21.50 9.57
N LEU A 11 -43.66 21.59 8.42
CA LEU A 11 -42.53 20.73 8.10
C LEU A 11 -41.33 21.23 8.96
N ALA A 12 -40.97 20.51 10.01
CA ALA A 12 -39.69 20.71 10.71
C ALA A 12 -38.58 20.06 9.86
N ALA A 13 -37.78 20.89 9.20
CA ALA A 13 -36.56 20.47 8.53
C ALA A 13 -35.49 20.20 9.62
N ALA A 14 -35.19 18.92 9.89
CA ALA A 14 -34.06 18.54 10.70
C ALA A 14 -32.79 18.80 9.89
N ALA A 15 -32.04 19.83 10.26
CA ALA A 15 -30.69 20.07 9.76
C ALA A 15 -29.76 18.97 10.29
N ALA A 16 -29.40 18.02 9.42
CA ALA A 16 -28.35 17.05 9.70
C ALA A 16 -27.02 17.82 9.78
N SER A 17 -26.51 18.00 10.99
CA SER A 17 -25.15 18.52 11.22
C SER A 17 -24.16 17.53 10.62
N ALA A 18 -23.53 17.88 9.51
CA ALA A 18 -22.40 17.16 8.96
C ALA A 18 -21.26 17.24 10.01
N GLN A 19 -21.03 16.17 10.74
CA GLN A 19 -19.90 16.07 11.65
C GLN A 19 -18.62 16.03 10.81
N THR A 20 -17.79 17.06 10.94
CA THR A 20 -16.43 17.06 10.40
C THR A 20 -15.70 15.83 10.96
N PRO A 21 -15.04 15.00 10.13
CA PRO A 21 -14.27 13.87 10.63
C PRO A 21 -13.28 14.37 11.69
N PRO A 22 -13.05 13.62 12.79
CA PRO A 22 -12.08 14.01 13.81
C PRO A 22 -10.71 14.18 13.14
N ALA A 23 -10.00 15.24 13.52
CA ALA A 23 -8.64 15.47 13.06
C ALA A 23 -7.78 14.23 13.36
N PRO A 24 -6.89 13.80 12.45
CA PRO A 24 -6.05 12.63 12.68
C PRO A 24 -5.23 12.84 13.97
N ALA A 25 -5.12 11.78 14.78
CA ALA A 25 -4.42 11.82 16.05
C ALA A 25 -2.97 12.31 15.84
N SER A 26 -2.54 13.34 16.59
CA SER A 26 -1.15 13.81 16.52
C SER A 26 -0.25 12.79 17.22
N ILE A 27 0.82 12.37 16.52
CA ILE A 27 1.86 11.50 17.09
C ILE A 27 2.95 12.40 17.67
N PRO A 28 3.29 12.26 18.98
CA PRO A 28 4.33 13.07 19.60
C PRO A 28 5.67 12.93 18.89
N ALA A 29 6.37 14.04 18.74
CA ALA A 29 7.72 14.04 18.18
C ALA A 29 8.71 13.35 19.13
N PRO A 30 9.75 12.69 18.59
CA PRO A 30 10.83 12.17 19.39
C PRO A 30 11.66 13.29 20.03
N SER A 31 12.31 13.00 21.15
CA SER A 31 13.11 13.99 21.89
C SER A 31 14.28 14.58 21.10
N ASN A 32 14.76 13.88 20.08
CA ASN A 32 15.86 14.27 19.20
C ASN A 32 15.42 14.75 17.82
N VAL A 33 14.17 15.21 17.67
CA VAL A 33 13.62 15.71 16.41
C VAL A 33 14.38 16.93 15.87
N ALA A 34 14.92 17.77 16.75
CA ALA A 34 15.62 19.00 16.36
C ALA A 34 17.01 18.76 15.76
N ALA A 35 17.66 17.65 16.09
CA ALA A 35 19.00 17.32 15.60
C ALA A 35 19.29 15.83 15.72
N ALA A 36 20.03 15.30 14.76
CA ALA A 36 20.50 13.92 14.79
C ALA A 36 21.46 13.71 15.99
N PRO A 37 21.27 12.63 16.79
CA PRO A 37 22.16 12.32 17.89
C PRO A 37 23.56 11.89 17.40
N ALA A 38 24.54 11.89 18.27
CA ALA A 38 25.94 11.60 17.92
C ALA A 38 26.14 10.17 17.37
N ASP A 39 25.26 9.23 17.71
CA ASP A 39 25.28 7.85 17.22
C ASP A 39 24.48 7.63 15.91
N ALA A 40 23.95 8.69 15.33
CA ALA A 40 23.36 8.63 13.99
C ALA A 40 24.46 8.53 12.92
N VAL A 41 24.26 7.67 11.94
CA VAL A 41 25.14 7.53 10.78
C VAL A 41 24.85 8.64 9.79
N LYS A 42 25.87 9.38 9.36
CA LYS A 42 25.77 10.37 8.28
C LYS A 42 26.26 9.78 6.96
N THR A 43 25.48 9.97 5.92
CA THR A 43 25.88 9.62 4.55
C THR A 43 26.67 10.75 3.89
N ALA A 44 27.29 10.47 2.75
CA ALA A 44 28.04 11.47 1.99
C ALA A 44 27.18 12.66 1.49
N SER A 45 25.86 12.46 1.32
CA SER A 45 24.93 13.53 0.94
C SER A 45 24.60 14.49 2.10
N GLY A 46 24.90 14.09 3.34
CA GLY A 46 24.53 14.81 4.56
C GLY A 46 23.26 14.32 5.22
N LEU A 47 22.60 13.29 4.70
CA LEU A 47 21.50 12.62 5.38
C LEU A 47 22.03 11.97 6.67
N ALA A 48 21.37 12.24 7.80
CA ALA A 48 21.64 11.49 9.03
C ALA A 48 20.54 10.45 9.24
N THR A 49 20.93 9.26 9.72
CA THR A 49 20.00 8.13 9.83
C THR A 49 20.33 7.22 11.00
N LYS A 50 19.31 6.61 11.60
CA LYS A 50 19.48 5.64 12.70
C LYS A 50 18.46 4.51 12.57
N VAL A 51 18.93 3.27 12.63
CA VAL A 51 18.04 2.10 12.72
C VAL A 51 17.39 2.10 14.10
N LEU A 52 16.06 2.09 14.13
CA LEU A 52 15.25 1.99 15.36
C LEU A 52 14.91 0.54 15.69
N ALA A 53 14.62 -0.26 14.64
CA ALA A 53 14.43 -1.70 14.74
C ALA A 53 14.96 -2.36 13.47
N PRO A 54 15.73 -3.46 13.57
CA PRO A 54 16.23 -4.16 12.40
C PRO A 54 15.10 -4.86 11.64
N GLY A 55 15.20 -4.89 10.30
CA GLY A 55 14.32 -5.66 9.46
C GLY A 55 14.79 -7.10 9.27
N THR A 56 13.91 -7.93 8.72
CA THR A 56 14.18 -9.35 8.41
C THR A 56 14.30 -9.61 6.92
N GLY A 57 13.91 -8.64 6.08
CA GLY A 57 14.06 -8.70 4.63
C GLY A 57 15.52 -8.69 4.20
N LYS A 58 15.78 -9.14 2.96
CA LYS A 58 17.14 -9.19 2.39
C LYS A 58 17.35 -8.13 1.31
N ASP A 59 16.30 -7.77 0.61
CA ASP A 59 16.35 -6.85 -0.53
C ASP A 59 16.14 -5.41 -0.07
N ARG A 60 16.90 -4.50 -0.66
CA ARG A 60 16.73 -3.07 -0.48
C ARG A 60 15.99 -2.47 -1.67
N PRO A 61 15.14 -1.45 -1.46
CA PRO A 61 14.51 -0.76 -2.57
C PRO A 61 15.53 -0.18 -3.54
N ALA A 62 15.31 -0.38 -4.83
CA ALA A 62 15.97 0.37 -5.89
C ALA A 62 15.20 1.66 -6.20
N LYS A 63 15.80 2.55 -6.98
CA LYS A 63 15.22 3.86 -7.31
C LYS A 63 13.90 3.74 -8.10
N ASP A 64 13.77 2.71 -8.89
CA ASP A 64 12.61 2.41 -9.74
C ASP A 64 11.53 1.55 -9.04
N ASP A 65 11.77 1.13 -7.80
CA ASP A 65 10.79 0.38 -7.03
C ASP A 65 9.67 1.27 -6.48
N VAL A 66 8.56 0.64 -6.14
CA VAL A 66 7.52 1.16 -5.25
C VAL A 66 7.69 0.49 -3.88
N VAL A 67 7.54 1.26 -2.82
CA VAL A 67 7.58 0.78 -1.44
C VAL A 67 6.25 1.00 -0.76
N THR A 68 5.88 0.07 0.12
CA THR A 68 4.77 0.24 1.07
C THR A 68 5.36 0.48 2.45
N ILE A 69 4.99 1.59 3.08
CA ILE A 69 5.59 2.04 4.34
C ILE A 69 4.54 2.55 5.33
N HIS A 70 4.86 2.47 6.62
CA HIS A 70 4.37 3.43 7.60
C HIS A 70 5.41 4.53 7.80
N TYR A 71 4.94 5.77 7.95
CA TYR A 71 5.81 6.89 8.26
C TYR A 71 5.10 7.95 9.11
N THR A 72 5.89 8.71 9.84
CA THR A 72 5.48 9.96 10.47
C THR A 72 6.58 10.99 10.27
N GLY A 73 6.20 12.20 9.88
CA GLY A 73 7.10 13.31 9.62
C GLY A 73 6.86 14.49 10.56
N TRP A 74 7.96 15.06 11.11
CA TRP A 74 7.93 16.23 11.98
C TRP A 74 8.89 17.30 11.49
N LYS A 75 8.56 18.56 11.83
CA LYS A 75 9.49 19.68 11.77
C LYS A 75 10.40 19.67 13.02
N THR A 76 11.48 20.44 12.98
CA THR A 76 12.44 20.56 14.09
C THR A 76 11.83 21.13 15.39
N ASP A 77 10.70 21.81 15.29
CA ASP A 77 9.93 22.29 16.45
C ASP A 77 9.01 21.22 17.08
N GLY A 78 9.02 19.99 16.55
CA GLY A 78 8.18 18.90 17.00
C GLY A 78 6.79 18.86 16.38
N THR A 79 6.45 19.80 15.52
CA THR A 79 5.15 19.81 14.83
C THR A 79 5.08 18.67 13.81
N MET A 80 4.17 17.71 14.01
CA MET A 80 3.85 16.69 13.02
C MET A 80 3.17 17.34 11.81
N PHE A 81 3.67 17.06 10.59
CA PHE A 81 3.07 17.59 9.38
C PHE A 81 2.40 16.53 8.50
N ASP A 82 2.81 15.25 8.64
CA ASP A 82 2.18 14.13 7.91
C ASP A 82 2.45 12.81 8.61
N SER A 83 1.48 11.87 8.55
CA SER A 83 1.61 10.53 9.13
C SER A 83 0.64 9.54 8.53
N SER A 84 1.14 8.44 7.98
CA SER A 84 0.33 7.29 7.58
C SER A 84 -0.15 6.50 8.80
N VAL A 85 0.59 6.54 9.91
CA VAL A 85 0.21 5.89 11.18
C VAL A 85 -1.02 6.58 11.77
N ALA A 86 -1.04 7.93 11.78
CA ALA A 86 -2.21 8.69 12.24
C ALA A 86 -3.46 8.46 11.37
N ARG A 87 -3.26 8.14 10.07
CA ARG A 87 -4.35 7.76 9.15
C ARG A 87 -4.78 6.29 9.31
N GLY A 88 -4.08 5.48 10.09
CA GLY A 88 -4.39 4.08 10.36
C GLY A 88 -4.16 3.13 9.18
N LYS A 89 -3.45 3.56 8.11
CA LYS A 89 -3.15 2.72 6.94
C LYS A 89 -1.78 3.03 6.34
N PRO A 90 -1.05 2.01 5.84
CA PRO A 90 0.19 2.23 5.11
C PRO A 90 -0.01 3.09 3.86
N ALA A 91 1.08 3.64 3.35
CA ALA A 91 1.10 4.39 2.11
C ALA A 91 2.15 3.80 1.16
N SER A 92 1.85 3.81 -0.14
CA SER A 92 2.78 3.34 -1.17
C SER A 92 3.33 4.51 -1.96
N PHE A 93 4.66 4.49 -2.21
CA PHE A 93 5.36 5.54 -2.93
C PHE A 93 6.37 4.97 -3.92
N PRO A 94 6.44 5.50 -5.16
CA PRO A 94 7.61 5.30 -6.02
C PRO A 94 8.83 5.96 -5.36
N VAL A 95 9.90 5.20 -5.17
CA VAL A 95 11.15 5.66 -4.51
C VAL A 95 11.73 6.90 -5.22
N ALA A 96 11.61 6.96 -6.54
CA ALA A 96 12.07 8.10 -7.34
C ALA A 96 11.22 9.38 -7.20
N ARG A 97 10.01 9.31 -6.60
CA ARG A 97 9.06 10.44 -6.56
C ARG A 97 8.91 11.12 -5.20
N VAL A 98 9.71 10.72 -4.23
CA VAL A 98 9.78 11.37 -2.92
C VAL A 98 10.98 12.31 -2.84
N ILE A 99 11.10 13.12 -1.78
CA ILE A 99 12.25 14.00 -1.57
C ILE A 99 13.56 13.22 -1.50
N ALA A 100 14.66 13.83 -1.92
CA ALA A 100 15.93 13.13 -2.14
C ALA A 100 16.43 12.36 -0.92
N GLY A 101 16.39 12.97 0.27
CA GLY A 101 16.83 12.30 1.51
C GLY A 101 15.92 11.15 1.93
N PHE A 102 14.62 11.24 1.66
CA PHE A 102 13.68 10.14 1.91
C PHE A 102 13.94 8.97 0.94
N SER A 103 14.12 9.26 -0.37
CA SER A 103 14.51 8.27 -1.37
C SER A 103 15.82 7.57 -1.02
N GLU A 104 16.84 8.31 -0.58
CA GLU A 104 18.12 7.75 -0.15
C GLU A 104 17.94 6.87 1.09
N GLY A 105 17.20 7.36 2.10
CA GLY A 105 16.91 6.61 3.33
C GLY A 105 16.21 5.28 3.07
N LEU A 106 15.20 5.27 2.19
CA LEU A 106 14.50 4.04 1.80
C LEU A 106 15.43 2.99 1.18
N GLN A 107 16.37 3.42 0.34
CA GLN A 107 17.33 2.53 -0.31
C GLN A 107 18.38 1.93 0.67
N LEU A 108 18.45 2.43 1.90
CA LEU A 108 19.26 1.85 2.98
C LEU A 108 18.49 0.80 3.79
N MET A 109 17.17 0.74 3.68
CA MET A 109 16.30 -0.12 4.48
C MET A 109 16.07 -1.48 3.84
N VAL A 110 15.65 -2.43 4.68
CA VAL A 110 15.10 -3.72 4.25
C VAL A 110 13.68 -3.91 4.82
N PRO A 111 12.81 -4.73 4.22
CA PRO A 111 11.46 -4.99 4.75
C PRO A 111 11.47 -5.42 6.23
N GLY A 112 10.56 -4.86 7.01
CA GLY A 112 10.46 -5.01 8.46
C GLY A 112 11.33 -4.04 9.27
N GLU A 113 12.21 -3.27 8.63
CA GLU A 113 13.08 -2.30 9.32
C GLU A 113 12.31 -1.03 9.67
N LYS A 114 12.59 -0.50 10.88
CA LYS A 114 12.22 0.87 11.28
C LYS A 114 13.46 1.73 11.35
N ARG A 115 13.41 2.91 10.72
CA ARG A 115 14.54 3.83 10.62
C ARG A 115 14.09 5.26 10.81
N ARG A 116 14.90 6.05 11.52
CA ARG A 116 14.75 7.50 11.59
C ARG A 116 15.70 8.18 10.64
N LEU A 117 15.19 9.21 9.97
CA LEU A 117 15.91 10.05 9.04
C LEU A 117 15.83 11.51 9.48
N TRP A 118 16.97 12.19 9.63
CA TRP A 118 17.09 13.63 9.73
C TRP A 118 17.53 14.16 8.38
N ILE A 119 16.58 14.71 7.62
CA ILE A 119 16.76 15.11 6.22
C ILE A 119 17.05 16.60 6.19
N PRO A 120 18.28 17.06 5.87
CA PRO A 120 18.56 18.48 5.73
C PRO A 120 17.74 19.10 4.61
N GLU A 121 17.47 20.40 4.69
CA GLU A 121 16.62 21.12 3.73
C GLU A 121 17.06 20.92 2.27
N ALA A 122 18.38 20.85 2.01
CA ALA A 122 18.92 20.59 0.68
C ALA A 122 18.49 19.24 0.06
N LEU A 123 18.17 18.25 0.91
CA LEU A 123 17.66 16.94 0.52
C LEU A 123 16.13 16.79 0.71
N ALA A 124 15.48 17.84 1.23
CA ALA A 124 14.04 17.95 1.42
C ALA A 124 13.41 18.78 0.30
N TYR A 125 12.65 19.81 0.64
CA TYR A 125 11.96 20.66 -0.34
C TYR A 125 12.80 21.87 -0.84
N LYS A 126 14.04 21.99 -0.39
CA LYS A 126 15.00 23.04 -0.82
C LYS A 126 14.46 24.47 -0.64
N GLY A 127 13.65 24.69 0.38
CA GLY A 127 13.00 25.98 0.65
C GLY A 127 11.87 26.36 -0.33
N ALA A 128 11.59 25.53 -1.36
CA ALA A 128 10.61 25.84 -2.40
C ALA A 128 9.16 25.78 -1.92
N ARG A 129 8.87 24.99 -0.89
CA ARG A 129 7.52 24.83 -0.30
C ARG A 129 7.59 24.39 1.16
N GLU A 130 6.47 24.47 1.86
CA GLU A 130 6.31 23.88 3.20
C GLU A 130 6.23 22.33 3.15
N PRO A 131 6.69 21.68 4.23
CA PRO A 131 7.45 22.24 5.35
C PRO A 131 8.87 22.62 4.96
N LYS A 132 9.38 23.76 5.45
CA LYS A 132 10.75 24.23 5.22
C LYS A 132 11.69 23.73 6.30
N GLY A 133 13.00 23.82 6.03
CA GLY A 133 14.06 23.43 6.94
C GLY A 133 14.34 21.93 6.94
N MET A 134 15.06 21.48 7.95
CA MET A 134 15.32 20.08 8.19
C MET A 134 14.02 19.36 8.60
N LEU A 135 13.84 18.16 8.08
CA LEU A 135 12.69 17.31 8.39
C LEU A 135 13.16 16.01 9.06
N ASP A 136 12.41 15.58 10.06
CA ASP A 136 12.61 14.30 10.75
C ASP A 136 11.51 13.33 10.34
N PHE A 137 11.86 12.08 10.05
CA PHE A 137 10.91 11.03 9.72
C PHE A 137 11.24 9.72 10.42
N ASP A 138 10.24 9.11 11.04
CA ASP A 138 10.25 7.69 11.35
C ASP A 138 9.58 6.92 10.23
N ILE A 139 10.26 5.92 9.68
CA ILE A 139 9.78 5.09 8.58
C ILE A 139 9.86 3.62 9.00
N GLU A 140 8.81 2.87 8.73
CA GLU A 140 8.78 1.41 8.74
C GLU A 140 8.58 0.93 7.31
N LEU A 141 9.58 0.25 6.75
CA LEU A 141 9.46 -0.38 5.44
C LEU A 141 8.72 -1.71 5.58
N ILE A 142 7.49 -1.78 5.08
CA ILE A 142 6.63 -2.96 5.16
C ILE A 142 6.93 -3.92 4.02
N ASP A 143 6.95 -3.42 2.77
CA ASP A 143 7.08 -4.25 1.57
C ASP A 143 7.65 -3.46 0.38
N ILE A 144 8.17 -4.19 -0.60
CA ILE A 144 8.59 -3.69 -1.92
C ILE A 144 7.72 -4.41 -2.97
N PRO A 145 6.47 -3.98 -3.18
CA PRO A 145 5.49 -4.74 -3.98
C PRO A 145 5.81 -4.83 -5.46
N THR A 146 6.83 -4.14 -5.96
CA THR A 146 7.34 -4.26 -7.32
C THR A 146 8.34 -5.41 -7.47
N ARG A 147 8.91 -5.90 -6.37
CA ARG A 147 9.86 -7.01 -6.39
C ARG A 147 9.13 -8.33 -6.54
N ALA A 148 9.64 -9.14 -7.47
CA ALA A 148 9.14 -10.50 -7.62
C ALA A 148 9.39 -11.31 -6.34
N PRO A 149 8.40 -12.06 -5.86
CA PRO A 149 8.57 -12.93 -4.71
C PRO A 149 9.57 -14.06 -4.99
N ALA A 150 10.21 -14.57 -3.95
CA ALA A 150 11.21 -15.65 -4.09
C ALA A 150 10.65 -16.93 -4.75
N ASP A 151 9.34 -17.16 -4.60
CA ASP A 151 8.61 -18.30 -5.17
C ASP A 151 7.89 -17.96 -6.50
N VAL A 152 8.33 -16.90 -7.21
CA VAL A 152 7.74 -16.47 -8.50
C VAL A 152 7.85 -17.56 -9.59
N LYS A 153 8.86 -18.43 -9.52
CA LYS A 153 9.09 -19.47 -10.53
C LYS A 153 8.11 -20.63 -10.45
N ALA A 154 7.63 -20.94 -9.24
CA ALA A 154 6.70 -22.04 -9.02
C ALA A 154 6.03 -21.91 -7.66
N ALA A 155 4.79 -22.39 -7.55
CA ALA A 155 4.08 -22.43 -6.28
C ALA A 155 4.83 -23.32 -5.25
N PRO A 156 5.03 -22.85 -4.02
CA PRO A 156 5.68 -23.64 -2.98
C PRO A 156 4.82 -24.84 -2.55
N ALA A 157 5.43 -25.81 -1.86
CA ALA A 157 4.77 -27.04 -1.47
C ALA A 157 3.54 -26.83 -0.55
N ASP A 158 3.52 -25.73 0.21
CA ASP A 158 2.42 -25.36 1.11
C ASP A 158 1.32 -24.52 0.42
N ALA A 159 1.45 -24.23 -0.88
CA ALA A 159 0.37 -23.63 -1.65
C ALA A 159 -0.76 -24.64 -1.89
N LYS A 160 -2.00 -24.16 -1.71
CA LYS A 160 -3.18 -24.95 -2.07
C LYS A 160 -3.35 -24.98 -3.59
N LYS A 161 -3.95 -26.04 -4.12
CA LYS A 161 -4.27 -26.20 -5.55
C LYS A 161 -5.74 -26.54 -5.73
N THR A 162 -6.33 -25.94 -6.74
CA THR A 162 -7.69 -26.29 -7.19
C THR A 162 -7.64 -27.38 -8.26
N ALA A 163 -8.81 -27.92 -8.59
CA ALA A 163 -8.94 -28.94 -9.64
C ALA A 163 -8.55 -28.41 -11.05
N SER A 164 -8.66 -27.12 -11.30
CA SER A 164 -8.25 -26.49 -12.57
C SER A 164 -6.74 -26.34 -12.71
N GLY A 165 -5.98 -26.55 -11.61
CA GLY A 165 -4.54 -26.35 -11.55
C GLY A 165 -4.11 -24.95 -11.08
N LEU A 166 -5.04 -24.07 -10.72
CA LEU A 166 -4.70 -22.81 -10.05
C LEU A 166 -4.06 -23.12 -8.69
N ALA A 167 -2.87 -22.57 -8.42
CA ALA A 167 -2.26 -22.62 -7.10
C ALA A 167 -2.42 -21.27 -6.39
N TYR A 168 -2.62 -21.30 -5.07
CA TYR A 168 -2.79 -20.08 -4.28
C TYR A 168 -2.31 -20.24 -2.84
N LYS A 169 -1.92 -19.12 -2.25
CA LYS A 169 -1.48 -19.03 -0.84
C LYS A 169 -1.92 -17.69 -0.25
N SER A 170 -2.68 -17.75 0.85
CA SER A 170 -3.02 -16.55 1.62
C SER A 170 -1.74 -15.97 2.26
N LEU A 171 -1.48 -14.69 2.01
CA LEU A 171 -0.36 -13.92 2.57
C LEU A 171 -0.81 -13.14 3.81
N THR A 172 -2.05 -12.63 3.78
CA THR A 172 -2.69 -11.93 4.90
C THR A 172 -4.14 -12.38 4.97
N GLN A 173 -4.60 -12.72 6.16
CA GLN A 173 -5.98 -13.13 6.39
C GLN A 173 -6.94 -11.95 6.17
N GLY A 174 -8.07 -12.23 5.56
CA GLY A 174 -9.14 -11.27 5.40
C GLY A 174 -10.00 -11.11 6.66
N THR A 175 -10.94 -10.19 6.61
CA THR A 175 -11.85 -9.90 7.72
C THR A 175 -12.98 -10.94 7.88
N GLY A 176 -13.04 -11.93 6.98
CA GLY A 176 -14.13 -12.89 6.90
C GLY A 176 -15.36 -12.31 6.16
N GLY A 177 -16.49 -12.97 6.32
CA GLY A 177 -17.74 -12.55 5.69
C GLY A 177 -18.06 -13.32 4.41
N ARG A 178 -18.36 -12.62 3.32
CA ARG A 178 -18.76 -13.22 2.04
C ARG A 178 -17.58 -13.31 1.06
N HIS A 179 -17.64 -14.30 0.17
CA HIS A 179 -16.79 -14.38 -1.00
C HIS A 179 -17.42 -13.65 -2.20
N PRO A 180 -16.63 -13.14 -3.14
CA PRO A 180 -17.15 -12.69 -4.43
C PRO A 180 -17.83 -13.85 -5.17
N LYS A 181 -18.86 -13.52 -5.97
CA LYS A 181 -19.44 -14.43 -6.96
C LYS A 181 -18.86 -14.12 -8.34
N ALA A 182 -18.99 -15.02 -9.30
CA ALA A 182 -18.48 -14.83 -10.65
C ALA A 182 -18.98 -13.53 -11.33
N ALA A 183 -20.20 -13.09 -11.02
CA ALA A 183 -20.78 -11.84 -11.55
C ALA A 183 -20.52 -10.60 -10.66
N SER A 184 -19.73 -10.72 -9.58
CA SER A 184 -19.43 -9.58 -8.70
C SER A 184 -18.45 -8.62 -9.37
N GLN A 185 -18.58 -7.33 -9.03
CA GLN A 185 -17.47 -6.39 -9.19
C GLN A 185 -16.57 -6.43 -7.97
N VAL A 186 -15.27 -6.38 -8.18
CA VAL A 186 -14.26 -6.39 -7.10
C VAL A 186 -13.31 -5.22 -7.28
N THR A 187 -12.97 -4.59 -6.17
CA THR A 187 -11.91 -3.57 -6.11
C THR A 187 -10.70 -4.19 -5.45
N VAL A 188 -9.56 -4.15 -6.12
CA VAL A 188 -8.33 -4.83 -5.71
C VAL A 188 -7.10 -3.94 -5.85
N HIS A 189 -6.09 -4.18 -5.00
CA HIS A 189 -4.71 -3.90 -5.35
C HIS A 189 -4.05 -5.19 -5.84
N TYR A 190 -3.20 -5.07 -6.86
CA TYR A 190 -2.47 -6.23 -7.39
C TYR A 190 -1.13 -5.86 -7.99
N THR A 191 -0.23 -6.83 -8.02
CA THR A 191 0.99 -6.82 -8.84
C THR A 191 1.16 -8.17 -9.50
N GLY A 192 1.51 -8.17 -10.79
CA GLY A 192 1.69 -9.37 -11.60
C GLY A 192 3.10 -9.50 -12.15
N TRP A 193 3.67 -10.71 -12.10
CA TRP A 193 4.99 -11.06 -12.61
C TRP A 193 4.96 -12.27 -13.51
N THR A 194 5.90 -12.30 -14.45
CA THR A 194 6.30 -13.50 -15.18
C THR A 194 7.31 -14.32 -14.36
N THR A 195 7.51 -15.59 -14.69
CA THR A 195 8.37 -16.50 -13.91
C THR A 195 9.85 -16.13 -13.90
N ASP A 196 10.30 -15.26 -14.80
CA ASP A 196 11.63 -14.65 -14.78
C ASP A 196 11.76 -13.49 -13.79
N GLY A 197 10.68 -13.17 -13.07
CA GLY A 197 10.65 -12.10 -12.07
C GLY A 197 10.33 -10.71 -12.64
N LYS A 198 10.04 -10.60 -13.92
CA LYS A 198 9.66 -9.32 -14.52
C LYS A 198 8.22 -8.97 -14.18
N MET A 199 8.03 -7.82 -13.49
CA MET A 199 6.72 -7.23 -13.28
C MET A 199 6.15 -6.76 -14.63
N PHE A 200 4.91 -7.12 -14.94
CA PHE A 200 4.27 -6.68 -16.18
C PHE A 200 3.08 -5.73 -15.94
N ASP A 201 2.46 -5.79 -14.74
CA ASP A 201 1.37 -4.87 -14.39
C ASP A 201 1.24 -4.74 -12.86
N SER A 202 0.86 -3.54 -12.38
CA SER A 202 0.62 -3.28 -10.97
C SER A 202 -0.27 -2.06 -10.74
N SER A 203 -1.36 -2.24 -10.05
CA SER A 203 -2.20 -1.14 -9.53
C SER A 203 -1.50 -0.37 -8.41
N VAL A 204 -0.59 -1.03 -7.67
CA VAL A 204 0.19 -0.40 -6.60
C VAL A 204 1.13 0.66 -7.17
N VAL A 205 1.78 0.36 -8.30
CA VAL A 205 2.65 1.32 -9.04
C VAL A 205 1.84 2.50 -9.56
N ARG A 206 0.61 2.27 -10.01
CA ARG A 206 -0.31 3.35 -10.44
C ARG A 206 -0.78 4.23 -9.28
N GLY A 207 -0.71 3.73 -8.04
CA GLY A 207 -1.10 4.45 -6.82
C GLY A 207 -2.59 4.42 -6.51
N GLU A 208 -3.39 3.64 -7.26
CA GLU A 208 -4.83 3.51 -7.05
C GLU A 208 -5.32 2.07 -7.28
N PRO A 209 -6.31 1.60 -6.49
CA PRO A 209 -6.93 0.31 -6.71
C PRO A 209 -7.64 0.24 -8.07
N ALA A 210 -7.74 -0.96 -8.62
CA ALA A 210 -8.47 -1.23 -9.84
C ALA A 210 -9.78 -1.98 -9.55
N THR A 211 -10.83 -1.65 -10.28
CA THR A 211 -12.15 -2.31 -10.17
C THR A 211 -12.44 -3.10 -11.43
N PHE A 212 -12.80 -4.38 -11.27
CA PHE A 212 -13.08 -5.30 -12.35
C PHE A 212 -14.40 -6.03 -12.13
N ALA A 213 -15.14 -6.28 -13.23
CA ALA A 213 -16.15 -7.32 -13.26
C ALA A 213 -15.44 -8.69 -13.32
N LEU A 214 -15.78 -9.61 -12.43
CA LEU A 214 -15.04 -10.86 -12.26
C LEU A 214 -15.22 -11.84 -13.43
N ASP A 215 -16.31 -11.71 -14.19
CA ASP A 215 -16.58 -12.43 -15.44
C ASP A 215 -15.82 -11.87 -16.64
N GLY A 216 -15.21 -10.68 -16.52
CA GLY A 216 -14.46 -10.00 -17.59
C GLY A 216 -12.93 -10.15 -17.49
N VAL A 217 -12.42 -10.87 -16.49
CA VAL A 217 -10.97 -11.06 -16.29
C VAL A 217 -10.50 -12.47 -16.71
N ILE A 218 -9.21 -12.75 -16.61
CA ILE A 218 -8.68 -14.09 -16.91
C ILE A 218 -9.29 -15.16 -15.99
N PRO A 219 -9.52 -16.40 -16.48
CA PRO A 219 -10.18 -17.45 -15.71
C PRO A 219 -9.58 -17.71 -14.33
N GLY A 220 -8.25 -17.65 -14.20
CA GLY A 220 -7.56 -17.82 -12.91
C GLY A 220 -7.91 -16.73 -11.88
N TRP A 221 -8.19 -15.51 -12.33
CA TRP A 221 -8.70 -14.44 -11.45
C TRP A 221 -10.15 -14.67 -11.08
N THR A 222 -10.99 -15.00 -12.06
CA THR A 222 -12.41 -15.32 -11.79
C THR A 222 -12.54 -16.45 -10.76
N GLU A 223 -11.73 -17.49 -10.88
CA GLU A 223 -11.70 -18.59 -9.92
C GLU A 223 -11.08 -18.19 -8.58
N GLY A 224 -9.88 -17.60 -8.62
CA GLY A 224 -9.08 -17.32 -7.43
C GLY A 224 -9.72 -16.30 -6.49
N LEU A 225 -10.27 -15.20 -7.01
CA LEU A 225 -10.89 -14.18 -6.16
C LEU A 225 -12.17 -14.68 -5.47
N GLN A 226 -12.88 -15.65 -6.04
CA GLN A 226 -14.01 -16.29 -5.37
C GLN A 226 -13.61 -17.11 -4.14
N LEU A 227 -12.32 -17.40 -3.93
CA LEU A 227 -11.78 -18.05 -2.74
C LEU A 227 -11.38 -17.06 -1.64
N MET A 228 -11.32 -15.75 -1.94
CA MET A 228 -10.85 -14.71 -1.03
C MET A 228 -11.99 -14.04 -0.25
N TYR A 229 -11.62 -13.46 0.91
CA TYR A 229 -12.46 -12.55 1.69
C TYR A 229 -11.98 -11.09 1.53
N GLU A 230 -12.86 -10.13 1.82
CA GLU A 230 -12.43 -8.71 1.90
C GLU A 230 -11.29 -8.54 2.94
N GLY A 231 -10.29 -7.71 2.60
CA GLY A 231 -9.08 -7.51 3.39
C GLY A 231 -8.03 -8.61 3.24
N GLU A 232 -8.32 -9.70 2.51
CA GLU A 232 -7.35 -10.77 2.27
C GLU A 232 -6.35 -10.36 1.18
N LYS A 233 -5.06 -10.70 1.40
CA LYS A 233 -4.02 -10.66 0.37
C LYS A 233 -3.61 -12.10 0.05
N THR A 234 -3.72 -12.49 -1.21
CA THR A 234 -3.45 -13.86 -1.68
C THR A 234 -2.51 -13.83 -2.88
N ARG A 235 -1.53 -14.74 -2.90
CA ARG A 235 -0.69 -15.01 -4.07
C ARG A 235 -1.29 -16.13 -4.89
N PHE A 236 -1.38 -15.90 -6.20
CA PHE A 236 -1.83 -16.84 -7.19
C PHE A 236 -0.71 -17.20 -8.15
N TRP A 237 -0.57 -18.48 -8.47
CA TRP A 237 0.23 -18.99 -9.58
C TRP A 237 -0.76 -19.54 -10.61
N ILE A 238 -0.93 -18.79 -11.70
CA ILE A 238 -1.97 -19.02 -12.69
C ILE A 238 -1.34 -19.68 -13.93
N PRO A 239 -1.63 -20.96 -14.20
CA PRO A 239 -1.15 -21.62 -15.42
C PRO A 239 -1.66 -20.90 -16.67
N GLU A 240 -0.91 -20.98 -17.76
CA GLU A 240 -1.24 -20.30 -19.03
C GLU A 240 -2.65 -20.59 -19.52
N GLY A 241 -3.16 -21.81 -19.34
CA GLY A 241 -4.53 -22.19 -19.70
C GLY A 241 -5.63 -21.43 -18.94
N LEU A 242 -5.31 -20.89 -17.75
CA LEU A 242 -6.19 -20.05 -16.92
C LEU A 242 -5.83 -18.55 -17.03
N ALA A 243 -4.79 -18.19 -17.79
CA ALA A 243 -4.37 -16.83 -18.07
C ALA A 243 -4.79 -16.42 -19.51
N TYR A 244 -3.86 -16.01 -20.33
CA TYR A 244 -4.15 -15.52 -21.69
C TYR A 244 -4.19 -16.63 -22.76
N LYS A 245 -4.01 -17.90 -22.38
CA LYS A 245 -4.12 -19.09 -23.24
C LYS A 245 -3.19 -19.03 -24.47
N GLY A 246 -2.02 -18.42 -24.35
CA GLY A 246 -1.07 -18.24 -25.45
C GLY A 246 -1.52 -17.26 -26.55
N LYS A 247 -2.63 -16.53 -26.35
CA LYS A 247 -3.18 -15.60 -27.36
C LYS A 247 -2.52 -14.22 -27.32
N SER A 248 -2.04 -13.80 -26.17
CA SER A 248 -1.36 -12.51 -25.96
C SER A 248 -0.35 -12.60 -24.83
N ALA A 249 0.63 -11.69 -24.85
CA ALA A 249 1.57 -11.52 -23.73
C ALA A 249 0.87 -10.92 -22.49
N PRO A 250 1.36 -11.22 -21.29
CA PRO A 250 2.49 -12.11 -20.99
C PRO A 250 2.12 -13.59 -21.15
N TYR A 251 3.07 -14.41 -21.57
CA TYR A 251 2.90 -15.86 -21.82
C TYR A 251 3.35 -16.69 -20.63
N GLY A 252 2.87 -17.93 -20.55
CA GLY A 252 3.28 -18.92 -19.56
C GLY A 252 2.56 -18.79 -18.24
N LEU A 253 3.18 -19.33 -17.19
CA LEU A 253 2.71 -19.21 -15.81
C LEU A 253 2.83 -17.75 -15.37
N LEU A 254 1.75 -17.19 -14.81
CA LEU A 254 1.73 -15.84 -14.25
C LEU A 254 1.56 -15.90 -12.74
N VAL A 255 2.26 -15.02 -12.05
CA VAL A 255 2.17 -14.92 -10.59
C VAL A 255 1.58 -13.55 -10.23
N PHE A 256 0.60 -13.54 -9.34
CA PHE A 256 -0.05 -12.31 -8.88
C PHE A 256 -0.15 -12.30 -7.36
N ASP A 257 0.21 -11.19 -6.75
CA ASP A 257 -0.25 -10.84 -5.42
C ASP A 257 -1.49 -9.96 -5.57
N VAL A 258 -2.59 -10.36 -4.97
CA VAL A 258 -3.88 -9.65 -5.05
C VAL A 258 -4.40 -9.41 -3.64
N GLU A 259 -4.73 -8.16 -3.34
CA GLU A 259 -5.44 -7.74 -2.13
C GLU A 259 -6.87 -7.38 -2.50
N LEU A 260 -7.85 -8.09 -1.94
CA LEU A 260 -9.27 -7.84 -2.17
C LEU A 260 -9.76 -6.77 -1.20
N ILE A 261 -9.96 -5.56 -1.71
CA ILE A 261 -10.34 -4.39 -0.90
C ILE A 261 -11.85 -4.36 -0.67
N LYS A 262 -12.64 -4.65 -1.74
CA LYS A 262 -14.10 -4.51 -1.67
C LYS A 262 -14.80 -5.43 -2.67
N ILE A 263 -15.95 -5.97 -2.27
CA ILE A 263 -16.90 -6.70 -3.09
C ILE A 263 -18.15 -5.83 -3.32
N GLN A 264 -18.56 -5.68 -4.59
CA GLN A 264 -19.75 -4.93 -4.97
C GLN A 264 -20.79 -5.85 -5.61
#